data_5dc41170b2c4b08dd76beb7fcdb86626
#
_entry.id   5dc41170b2c4b08dd76beb7fcdb86626
#
_cell.length_a   1.000
_cell.length_b   1.000
_cell.length_c   1.000
_cell.angle_alpha   90.00
_cell.angle_beta   90.00
_cell.angle_gamma   90.00
#
_symmetry.space_group_name_H-M   'P 1'
#
loop_
_entity.id
_entity.type
_entity.pdbx_description
1 polymer ?
#
loop_
_entity_poly.entity_id
_entity_poly.type
_entity_poly.pdbx_seq_one_letter_code
_entity_poly.pdbx_strand_id
1 'polypeptide(L)'
;PQGIALLGQDRALEAGRAHPGLPLVVGGHSLGGVVAAGVAAREGLPLVLFAAYPEEDLAQEAFPTLALYGTEDGLLPPKEARRKAERLPRNARVVFVEGLNHAGFGAYGPQRGDRPATRPREALWEEVREEVLLFLEGLGWDTPPSPRALR
;
A
#
# COMPACT_ATOMS: atom_id res chain seq x y z
N PRO A 1 -17.31 9.78 -6.38
CA PRO A 1 -16.06 9.15 -5.93
C PRO A 1 -16.23 8.36 -4.65
N GLN A 2 -16.95 8.86 -3.63
CA GLN A 2 -17.16 8.15 -2.36
C GLN A 2 -17.90 6.82 -2.54
N GLY A 3 -18.87 6.76 -3.45
CA GLY A 3 -19.63 5.53 -3.72
C GLY A 3 -18.76 4.42 -4.30
N ILE A 4 -17.77 4.76 -5.15
CA ILE A 4 -16.84 3.80 -5.72
C ILE A 4 -15.91 3.25 -4.63
N ALA A 5 -15.45 4.11 -3.73
CA ALA A 5 -14.60 3.68 -2.61
C ALA A 5 -15.34 2.72 -1.67
N LEU A 6 -16.62 2.98 -1.39
CA LEU A 6 -17.44 2.08 -0.57
C LEU A 6 -17.62 0.72 -1.21
N LEU A 7 -17.90 0.65 -2.51
CA LEU A 7 -18.01 -0.61 -3.25
C LEU A 7 -16.69 -1.39 -3.22
N GLY A 8 -15.55 -0.70 -3.31
CA GLY A 8 -14.24 -1.32 -3.21
C GLY A 8 -13.98 -1.92 -1.83
N GLN A 9 -14.39 -1.25 -0.77
CA GLN A 9 -14.26 -1.76 0.60
C GLN A 9 -15.07 -3.06 0.80
N ASP A 10 -16.30 -3.10 0.32
CA ASP A 10 -17.14 -4.29 0.43
C ASP A 10 -16.53 -5.49 -0.27
N ARG A 11 -15.95 -5.31 -1.47
CA ARG A 11 -15.24 -6.39 -2.18
C ARG A 11 -14.03 -6.89 -1.42
N ALA A 12 -13.26 -6.00 -0.81
CA ALA A 12 -12.11 -6.38 0.00
C ALA A 12 -12.54 -7.22 1.22
N LEU A 13 -13.62 -6.84 1.88
CA LEU A 13 -14.17 -7.58 3.01
C LEU A 13 -14.70 -8.96 2.59
N GLU A 14 -15.37 -9.06 1.45
CA GLU A 14 -15.83 -10.35 0.89
C GLU A 14 -14.66 -11.28 0.61
N ALA A 15 -13.57 -10.76 0.03
CA ALA A 15 -12.37 -11.56 -0.22
C ALA A 15 -11.79 -12.13 1.07
N GLY A 16 -11.72 -11.32 2.12
CA GLY A 16 -11.27 -11.78 3.44
C GLY A 16 -12.17 -12.87 4.04
N ARG A 17 -13.48 -12.73 3.89
CA ARG A 17 -14.46 -13.73 4.39
C ARG A 17 -14.37 -15.05 3.63
N ALA A 18 -13.97 -15.02 2.35
CA ALA A 18 -13.80 -16.22 1.52
C ALA A 18 -12.61 -17.08 1.99
N HIS A 19 -11.70 -16.51 2.77
CA HIS A 19 -10.49 -17.20 3.27
C HIS A 19 -10.35 -17.07 4.78
N PRO A 20 -11.31 -17.60 5.57
CA PRO A 20 -11.26 -17.50 7.03
C PRO A 20 -10.02 -18.23 7.57
N GLY A 21 -9.41 -17.67 8.59
CA GLY A 21 -8.23 -18.25 9.24
C GLY A 21 -6.89 -17.92 8.56
N LEU A 22 -6.89 -17.28 7.40
CA LEU A 22 -5.66 -16.78 6.81
C LEU A 22 -5.32 -15.38 7.33
N PRO A 23 -4.04 -15.09 7.59
CA PRO A 23 -3.63 -13.72 7.90
C PRO A 23 -3.86 -12.83 6.68
N LEU A 24 -4.38 -11.62 6.91
CA LEU A 24 -4.73 -10.68 5.86
C LEU A 24 -3.91 -9.41 5.94
N VAL A 25 -3.49 -8.94 4.79
CA VAL A 25 -2.95 -7.59 4.59
C VAL A 25 -3.79 -6.95 3.50
N VAL A 26 -4.12 -5.69 3.67
CA VAL A 26 -4.79 -4.92 2.63
C VAL A 26 -3.82 -3.92 2.03
N GLY A 27 -3.92 -3.71 0.74
CA GLY A 27 -3.06 -2.76 0.06
C GLY A 27 -3.70 -2.21 -1.19
N GLY A 28 -3.18 -1.09 -1.66
CA GLY A 28 -3.69 -0.47 -2.87
C GLY A 28 -2.84 0.68 -3.36
N HIS A 29 -2.97 0.96 -4.65
CA HIS A 29 -2.30 2.05 -5.35
C HIS A 29 -3.28 3.20 -5.57
N SER A 30 -2.85 4.43 -5.31
CA SER A 30 -3.62 5.64 -5.57
C SER A 30 -5.02 5.55 -4.91
N LEU A 31 -6.09 5.66 -5.67
CA LEU A 31 -7.46 5.55 -5.13
C LEU A 31 -7.71 4.19 -4.44
N GLY A 32 -7.14 3.11 -4.98
CA GLY A 32 -7.20 1.79 -4.34
C GLY A 32 -6.56 1.78 -2.95
N GLY A 33 -5.54 2.61 -2.73
CA GLY A 33 -4.92 2.80 -1.43
C GLY A 33 -5.84 3.48 -0.42
N VAL A 34 -6.64 4.45 -0.86
CA VAL A 34 -7.66 5.08 0.00
C VAL A 34 -8.69 4.05 0.48
N VAL A 35 -9.13 3.18 -0.43
CA VAL A 35 -10.04 2.07 -0.11
C VAL A 35 -9.40 1.12 0.90
N ALA A 36 -8.16 0.70 0.65
CA ALA A 36 -7.41 -0.20 1.53
C ALA A 36 -7.24 0.41 2.93
N ALA A 37 -6.92 1.70 3.03
CA ALA A 37 -6.79 2.39 4.31
C ALA A 37 -8.10 2.38 5.10
N GLY A 38 -9.23 2.57 4.44
CA GLY A 38 -10.55 2.48 5.07
C GLY A 38 -10.83 1.09 5.63
N VAL A 39 -10.49 0.03 4.90
CA VAL A 39 -10.65 -1.35 5.36
C VAL A 39 -9.72 -1.64 6.54
N ALA A 40 -8.45 -1.26 6.45
CA ALA A 40 -7.48 -1.44 7.53
C ALA A 40 -7.94 -0.76 8.82
N ALA A 41 -8.45 0.47 8.73
CA ALA A 41 -8.94 1.22 9.88
C ALA A 41 -10.15 0.56 10.54
N ARG A 42 -11.06 0.00 9.75
CA ARG A 42 -12.27 -0.66 10.26
C ARG A 42 -11.98 -2.02 10.88
N GLU A 43 -11.08 -2.78 10.29
CA GLU A 43 -10.82 -4.17 10.66
C GLU A 43 -9.53 -4.37 11.47
N GLY A 44 -8.72 -3.30 11.65
CA GLY A 44 -7.45 -3.40 12.35
C GLY A 44 -6.40 -4.22 11.61
N LEU A 45 -6.41 -4.18 10.28
CA LEU A 45 -5.52 -5.00 9.46
C LEU A 45 -4.24 -4.27 9.09
N PRO A 46 -3.12 -4.99 8.88
CA PRO A 46 -1.93 -4.41 8.29
C PRO A 46 -2.23 -3.80 6.91
N LEU A 47 -1.59 -2.67 6.63
CA LEU A 47 -1.86 -1.85 5.44
C LEU A 47 -0.59 -1.60 4.64
N VAL A 48 -0.67 -1.76 3.31
CA VAL A 48 0.38 -1.33 2.39
C VAL A 48 -0.19 -0.32 1.40
N LEU A 49 0.40 0.87 1.36
CA LEU A 49 0.00 1.95 0.47
C LEU A 49 1.06 2.19 -0.60
N PHE A 50 0.64 2.23 -1.86
CA PHE A 50 1.46 2.58 -3.00
C PHE A 50 0.99 3.91 -3.57
N ALA A 51 1.77 4.98 -3.41
CA ALA A 51 1.45 6.33 -3.86
C ALA A 51 0.05 6.77 -3.42
N ALA A 52 -0.26 6.56 -2.16
CA ALA A 52 -1.56 6.87 -1.57
C ALA A 52 -1.44 7.30 -0.11
N TYR A 53 -2.48 7.93 0.39
CA TYR A 53 -2.60 8.33 1.79
C TYR A 53 -4.06 8.12 2.23
N PRO A 54 -4.33 7.95 3.53
CA PRO A 54 -5.69 7.79 4.01
C PRO A 54 -6.48 9.11 3.89
N GLU A 55 -7.76 9.01 3.62
CA GLU A 55 -8.67 10.15 3.63
C GLU A 55 -8.84 10.69 5.06
N GLU A 56 -8.95 9.78 6.03
CA GLU A 56 -9.08 10.11 7.44
C GLU A 56 -7.72 10.23 8.12
N ASP A 57 -7.67 10.95 9.23
CA ASP A 57 -6.49 11.01 10.08
C ASP A 57 -6.41 9.74 10.93
N LEU A 58 -5.42 8.90 10.64
CA LEU A 58 -5.17 7.64 11.34
C LEU A 58 -3.98 7.72 12.30
N ALA A 59 -3.50 8.92 12.62
CA ALA A 59 -2.30 9.12 13.42
C ALA A 59 -2.39 8.53 14.85
N GLN A 60 -3.58 8.33 15.36
CA GLN A 60 -3.79 7.71 16.68
C GLN A 60 -3.89 6.19 16.62
N GLU A 61 -4.00 5.63 15.42
CA GLU A 61 -4.04 4.18 15.21
C GLU A 61 -2.64 3.57 15.26
N ALA A 62 -2.57 2.27 15.48
CA ALA A 62 -1.30 1.56 15.65
C ALA A 62 -1.18 0.28 14.81
N PHE A 63 -2.09 0.00 13.89
CA PHE A 63 -1.96 -1.18 13.03
C PHE A 63 -0.75 -1.01 12.09
N PRO A 64 -0.02 -2.11 11.83
CA PRO A 64 1.19 -2.05 11.00
C PRO A 64 0.90 -1.46 9.62
N THR A 65 1.72 -0.50 9.20
CA THR A 65 1.51 0.20 7.92
C THR A 65 2.85 0.42 7.22
N LEU A 66 2.88 0.11 5.93
CA LEU A 66 3.96 0.47 5.02
C LEU A 66 3.38 1.43 3.96
N ALA A 67 4.01 2.57 3.78
CA ALA A 67 3.64 3.52 2.74
C ALA A 67 4.84 3.79 1.84
N LEU A 68 4.68 3.51 0.55
CA LEU A 68 5.70 3.68 -0.47
C LEU A 68 5.32 4.81 -1.41
N TYR A 69 6.25 5.73 -1.62
CA TYR A 69 6.10 6.88 -2.49
C TYR A 69 7.25 6.96 -3.49
N GLY A 70 7.03 7.58 -4.63
CA GLY A 70 8.08 7.79 -5.63
C GLY A 70 8.61 9.22 -5.60
N THR A 71 9.93 9.39 -5.74
CA THR A 71 10.52 10.73 -5.80
C THR A 71 10.17 11.47 -7.08
N GLU A 72 9.78 10.75 -8.15
CA GLU A 72 9.38 11.32 -9.43
C GLU A 72 7.85 11.31 -9.66
N ASP A 73 7.09 11.07 -8.60
CA ASP A 73 5.63 11.10 -8.67
C ASP A 73 5.15 12.55 -8.88
N GLY A 74 4.58 12.82 -10.05
CA GLY A 74 4.03 14.13 -10.39
C GLY A 74 2.60 14.34 -9.88
N LEU A 75 1.88 13.26 -9.57
CA LEU A 75 0.50 13.33 -9.06
C LEU A 75 0.45 13.44 -7.53
N LEU A 76 1.44 12.87 -6.86
CA LEU A 76 1.65 12.99 -5.42
C LEU A 76 3.13 13.32 -5.17
N PRO A 77 3.55 14.57 -5.38
CA PRO A 77 4.95 14.95 -5.21
C PRO A 77 5.46 14.67 -3.80
N PRO A 78 6.77 14.39 -3.62
CA PRO A 78 7.34 14.03 -2.33
C PRO A 78 7.01 14.98 -1.18
N LYS A 79 7.01 16.28 -1.44
CA LYS A 79 6.66 17.29 -0.43
C LYS A 79 5.23 17.10 0.08
N GLU A 80 4.29 16.86 -0.84
CA GLU A 80 2.90 16.62 -0.50
C GLU A 80 2.72 15.26 0.14
N ALA A 81 3.40 14.22 -0.36
CA ALA A 81 3.39 12.89 0.24
C ALA A 81 3.86 12.93 1.70
N ARG A 82 4.93 13.66 2.00
CA ARG A 82 5.41 13.83 3.38
C ARG A 82 4.37 14.50 4.27
N ARG A 83 3.71 15.52 3.77
CA ARG A 83 2.65 16.21 4.51
C ARG A 83 1.45 15.29 4.78
N LYS A 84 1.02 14.53 3.77
CA LYS A 84 -0.09 13.58 3.89
C LYS A 84 0.26 12.37 4.75
N ALA A 85 1.54 12.01 4.82
CA ALA A 85 2.01 10.91 5.66
C ALA A 85 1.79 11.17 7.17
N GLU A 86 1.57 12.40 7.58
CA GLU A 86 1.19 12.74 8.96
C GLU A 86 -0.15 12.12 9.37
N ARG A 87 -0.98 11.73 8.40
CA ARG A 87 -2.26 11.05 8.64
C ARG A 87 -2.12 9.53 8.85
N LEU A 88 -0.94 8.98 8.61
CA LEU A 88 -0.69 7.55 8.74
C LEU A 88 -0.67 7.11 10.20
N PRO A 89 -0.94 5.84 10.49
CA PRO A 89 -0.73 5.30 11.83
C PRO A 89 0.66 5.64 12.36
N ARG A 90 0.76 5.90 13.66
CA ARG A 90 1.98 6.42 14.31
C ARG A 90 3.22 5.54 14.15
N ASN A 91 3.04 4.25 13.87
CA ASN A 91 4.14 3.30 13.66
C ASN A 91 4.35 2.98 12.18
N ALA A 92 3.83 3.79 11.28
CA ALA A 92 3.99 3.57 9.84
C ALA A 92 5.44 3.70 9.41
N ARG A 93 5.88 2.76 8.57
CA ARG A 93 7.13 2.88 7.84
C ARG A 93 6.85 3.60 6.51
N VAL A 94 7.54 4.70 6.29
CA VAL A 94 7.41 5.51 5.08
C VAL A 94 8.70 5.41 4.28
N VAL A 95 8.60 5.01 3.02
CA VAL A 95 9.76 4.83 2.13
C VAL A 95 9.54 5.61 0.84
N PHE A 96 10.54 6.41 0.47
CA PHE A 96 10.58 7.10 -0.82
C PHE A 96 11.52 6.34 -1.75
N VAL A 97 10.97 5.79 -2.83
CA VAL A 97 11.76 5.05 -3.82
C VAL A 97 12.29 6.04 -4.86
N GLU A 98 13.60 6.19 -4.90
CA GLU A 98 14.25 7.13 -5.80
C GLU A 98 14.04 6.74 -7.26
N GLY A 99 13.63 7.71 -8.05
CA GLY A 99 13.42 7.54 -9.49
C GLY A 99 12.06 6.98 -9.88
N LEU A 100 11.22 6.58 -8.92
CA LEU A 100 9.90 6.02 -9.17
C LEU A 100 8.87 7.13 -9.35
N ASN A 101 8.02 6.98 -10.37
CA ASN A 101 6.89 7.86 -10.62
C ASN A 101 5.57 7.23 -10.18
N HIS A 102 4.45 7.92 -10.35
CA HIS A 102 3.13 7.43 -9.93
C HIS A 102 2.71 6.16 -10.68
N ALA A 103 2.83 6.16 -12.00
CA ALA A 103 2.47 5.02 -12.83
C ALA A 103 3.39 3.80 -12.65
N GLY A 104 4.59 4.00 -12.14
CA GLY A 104 5.60 2.95 -11.99
C GLY A 104 5.28 1.89 -10.94
N PHE A 105 4.28 2.10 -10.09
CA PHE A 105 3.83 1.08 -9.14
C PHE A 105 3.04 -0.06 -9.79
N GLY A 106 2.69 0.06 -11.05
CA GLY A 106 1.95 -0.95 -11.79
C GLY A 106 2.32 -0.99 -13.25
N ALA A 107 1.65 -1.84 -14.02
CA ALA A 107 1.85 -1.94 -15.46
C ALA A 107 0.97 -0.92 -16.21
N TYR A 108 0.95 0.30 -15.74
CA TYR A 108 0.20 1.39 -16.35
C TYR A 108 1.03 2.09 -17.43
N GLY A 109 0.35 2.64 -18.43
CA GLY A 109 0.96 3.59 -19.33
C GLY A 109 1.17 4.95 -18.65
N PRO A 110 1.78 5.92 -19.37
CA PRO A 110 1.95 7.27 -18.86
C PRO A 110 0.62 7.88 -18.42
N GLN A 111 0.62 8.55 -17.27
CA GLN A 111 -0.56 9.22 -16.73
C GLN A 111 -0.37 10.74 -16.83
N ARG A 112 -1.46 11.43 -17.14
CA ARG A 112 -1.45 12.89 -17.24
C ARG A 112 -1.08 13.51 -15.89
N GLY A 113 -0.10 14.41 -15.90
CA GLY A 113 0.38 15.07 -14.69
C GLY A 113 1.50 14.34 -13.97
N ASP A 114 1.77 13.09 -14.35
CA ASP A 114 2.89 12.33 -13.80
C ASP A 114 4.21 12.74 -14.47
N ARG A 115 5.32 12.43 -13.81
CA ARG A 115 6.67 12.64 -14.35
C ARG A 115 7.24 11.32 -14.85
N PRO A 116 8.19 11.32 -15.79
CA PRO A 116 8.86 10.09 -16.19
C PRO A 116 9.69 9.50 -15.05
N ALA A 117 9.70 8.17 -14.94
CA ALA A 117 10.62 7.47 -14.06
C ALA A 117 12.07 7.68 -14.55
N THR A 118 13.01 7.79 -13.64
CA THR A 118 14.42 8.04 -13.96
C THR A 118 15.30 6.80 -13.84
N ARG A 119 14.71 5.65 -13.52
CA ARG A 119 15.41 4.37 -13.40
C ARG A 119 14.62 3.27 -14.09
N PRO A 120 15.29 2.15 -14.49
CA PRO A 120 14.61 1.04 -15.15
C PRO A 120 13.48 0.44 -14.29
N ARG A 121 12.39 0.08 -14.94
CA ARG A 121 11.20 -0.49 -14.29
C ARG A 121 11.53 -1.70 -13.42
N GLU A 122 12.35 -2.61 -13.93
CA GLU A 122 12.72 -3.83 -13.24
C GLU A 122 13.46 -3.54 -11.92
N ALA A 123 14.37 -2.56 -11.93
CA ALA A 123 15.09 -2.15 -10.73
C ALA A 123 14.17 -1.51 -9.69
N LEU A 124 13.24 -0.67 -10.15
CA LEU A 124 12.26 -0.02 -9.28
C LEU A 124 11.28 -1.04 -8.66
N TRP A 125 10.80 -1.98 -9.46
CA TRP A 125 9.92 -3.04 -8.96
C TRP A 125 10.62 -3.96 -7.97
N GLU A 126 11.91 -4.23 -8.16
CA GLU A 126 12.68 -5.04 -7.20
C GLU A 126 12.80 -4.33 -5.85
N GLU A 127 13.05 -3.01 -5.83
CA GLU A 127 13.07 -2.24 -4.58
C GLU A 127 11.71 -2.23 -3.87
N VAL A 128 10.65 -2.01 -4.61
CA VAL A 128 9.28 -2.05 -4.07
C VAL A 128 8.98 -3.43 -3.49
N ARG A 129 9.31 -4.48 -4.22
CA ARG A 129 9.12 -5.86 -3.79
C ARG A 129 9.88 -6.16 -2.50
N GLU A 130 11.15 -5.76 -2.40
CA GLU A 130 11.97 -5.96 -1.21
C GLU A 130 11.35 -5.28 0.02
N GLU A 131 10.89 -4.05 -0.12
CA GLU A 131 10.26 -3.31 0.98
C GLU A 131 8.97 -3.99 1.45
N VAL A 132 8.16 -4.47 0.52
CA VAL A 132 6.93 -5.21 0.86
C VAL A 132 7.26 -6.52 1.57
N LEU A 133 8.23 -7.28 1.07
CA LEU A 133 8.64 -8.56 1.70
C LEU A 133 9.18 -8.34 3.11
N LEU A 134 10.03 -7.34 3.31
CA LEU A 134 10.55 -7.00 4.65
C LEU A 134 9.41 -6.62 5.60
N PHE A 135 8.45 -5.86 5.12
CA PHE A 135 7.27 -5.50 5.91
C PHE A 135 6.47 -6.73 6.31
N LEU A 136 6.19 -7.63 5.37
CA LEU A 136 5.44 -8.86 5.63
C LEU A 136 6.17 -9.76 6.63
N GLU A 137 7.49 -9.90 6.50
CA GLU A 137 8.32 -10.66 7.45
C GLU A 137 8.25 -10.07 8.85
N GLY A 138 8.23 -8.74 8.96
CA GLY A 138 8.16 -8.01 10.24
C GLY A 138 6.82 -8.12 10.96
N LEU A 139 5.77 -8.63 10.31
CA LEU A 139 4.45 -8.78 10.93
C LEU A 139 4.40 -9.89 11.98
N GLY A 140 5.44 -10.71 12.10
CA GLY A 140 5.50 -11.78 13.09
C GLY A 140 4.53 -12.92 12.82
N TRP A 141 4.06 -13.07 11.59
CA TRP A 141 3.23 -14.20 11.20
C TRP A 141 4.06 -15.48 11.21
N ASP A 142 3.45 -16.56 11.71
CA ASP A 142 4.02 -17.87 11.52
C ASP A 142 4.14 -18.14 10.02
N THR A 143 5.32 -18.62 9.62
CA THR A 143 5.53 -19.01 8.23
C THR A 143 4.46 -20.05 7.89
N PRO A 144 3.61 -19.82 6.87
CA PRO A 144 2.65 -20.84 6.50
C PRO A 144 3.41 -22.13 6.19
N PRO A 145 2.89 -23.28 6.60
CA PRO A 145 3.54 -24.55 6.30
C PRO A 145 3.77 -24.63 4.79
N SER A 146 4.95 -25.11 4.40
CA SER A 146 5.26 -25.21 2.98
C SER A 146 4.16 -26.02 2.28
N PRO A 147 3.88 -25.79 0.99
CA PRO A 147 2.88 -26.57 0.26
C PRO A 147 3.10 -28.08 0.35
N ARG A 148 4.32 -28.52 0.66
CA ARG A 148 4.65 -29.95 0.91
C ARG A 148 4.15 -30.46 2.25
N ALA A 149 3.97 -29.61 3.24
CA ALA A 149 3.49 -29.99 4.56
C ALA A 149 1.95 -30.13 4.61
N LEU A 150 1.26 -29.63 3.59
CA LEU A 150 -0.20 -29.70 3.47
C LEU A 150 -0.69 -30.90 2.64
N ARG A 151 0.22 -31.76 2.23
CA ARG A 151 -0.13 -32.98 1.46
C ARG A 151 -0.32 -34.19 2.37
#